data_68fdb1d558a3574f663919257440f256
#
_entry.id   68fdb1d558a3574f663919257440f256
#
_cell.length_a   1.000
_cell.length_b   1.000
_cell.length_c   1.000
_cell.angle_alpha   90.00
_cell.angle_beta   90.00
_cell.angle_gamma   90.00
#
_symmetry.space_group_name_H-M   'P 1'
#
loop_
_entity.id
_entity.type
_entity.pdbx_description
1 polymer ?
#
loop_
_entity_poly.entity_id
_entity_poly.type
_entity_poly.pdbx_seq_one_letter_code
_entity_poly.pdbx_strand_id
1 'polypeptide(L)'
;MEEKIRIFAYLPSPRVWKSLITAKLGNVEVKVLGDKPKNLVDWLWDFDAKKLSNQDKDNLKHFERQGKRGFEGSLYKTDNFLNTHPFGTVPAGFNNDGSIGIFESNSIMRAVARNSTIATLYGLSLIHI
;
A
#
# COMPACT_ATOMS: atom_id res chain seq x y z
N MET A 1 -16.68 -2.14 -10.75
CA MET A 1 -16.37 -3.24 -9.84
C MET A 1 -15.78 -2.67 -8.56
N GLU A 2 -16.18 -3.17 -7.41
CA GLU A 2 -15.68 -2.69 -6.12
C GLU A 2 -14.23 -3.10 -5.91
N GLU A 3 -13.39 -2.19 -5.39
CA GLU A 3 -12.00 -2.53 -5.08
C GLU A 3 -11.94 -3.54 -3.94
N LYS A 4 -11.03 -4.50 -4.05
CA LYS A 4 -10.83 -5.56 -3.05
C LYS A 4 -9.57 -5.33 -2.22
N ILE A 5 -8.54 -4.75 -2.84
CA ILE A 5 -7.23 -4.49 -2.24
C ILE A 5 -6.81 -3.07 -2.59
N ARG A 6 -6.25 -2.37 -1.62
CA ARG A 6 -5.63 -1.05 -1.85
C ARG A 6 -4.16 -1.13 -1.47
N ILE A 7 -3.31 -0.53 -2.28
CA ILE A 7 -1.85 -0.53 -2.08
C ILE A 7 -1.35 0.91 -2.04
N PHE A 8 -0.61 1.25 -1.00
CA PHE A 8 0.12 2.51 -0.91
C PHE A 8 1.61 2.22 -1.03
N ALA A 9 2.29 2.85 -1.98
CA ALA A 9 3.70 2.61 -2.26
C ALA A 9 4.34 3.77 -3.01
N TYR A 10 5.68 3.75 -3.10
CA TYR A 10 6.36 4.60 -4.05
C TYR A 10 6.15 4.03 -5.46
N LEU A 11 6.09 4.91 -6.46
CA LEU A 11 5.82 4.53 -7.84
C LEU A 11 6.83 5.19 -8.78
N PRO A 12 7.27 4.53 -9.84
CA PRO A 12 7.00 3.13 -10.18
C PRO A 12 7.73 2.17 -9.25
N SER A 13 7.14 1.00 -9.01
CA SER A 13 7.75 -0.01 -8.14
C SER A 13 7.52 -1.42 -8.70
N PRO A 14 8.57 -2.18 -9.00
CA PRO A 14 8.44 -3.57 -9.44
C PRO A 14 7.73 -4.45 -8.40
N ARG A 15 7.86 -4.12 -7.12
CA ARG A 15 7.18 -4.85 -6.05
C ARG A 15 5.67 -4.74 -6.12
N VAL A 16 5.16 -3.61 -6.63
CA VAL A 16 3.73 -3.40 -6.84
C VAL A 16 3.27 -4.05 -8.13
N TRP A 17 4.12 -4.07 -9.16
CA TRP A 17 3.77 -4.62 -10.47
C TRP A 17 3.30 -6.06 -10.40
N LYS A 18 3.92 -6.91 -9.57
CA LYS A 18 3.49 -8.31 -9.47
C LYS A 18 2.06 -8.44 -8.94
N SER A 19 1.66 -7.57 -8.02
CA SER A 19 0.28 -7.53 -7.53
C SER A 19 -0.70 -7.04 -8.61
N LEU A 20 -0.29 -6.05 -9.39
CA LEU A 20 -1.11 -5.53 -10.49
C LEU A 20 -1.28 -6.55 -11.62
N ILE A 21 -0.22 -7.29 -11.94
CA ILE A 21 -0.28 -8.37 -12.93
C ILE A 21 -1.24 -9.47 -12.44
N THR A 22 -1.11 -9.87 -11.19
CA THR A 22 -1.98 -10.86 -10.56
C THR A 22 -3.43 -10.39 -10.57
N ALA A 23 -3.68 -9.12 -10.26
CA ALA A 23 -5.01 -8.53 -10.28
C ALA A 23 -5.64 -8.59 -11.67
N LYS A 24 -4.85 -8.26 -12.69
CA LYS A 24 -5.32 -8.29 -14.09
C LYS A 24 -5.65 -9.71 -14.54
N LEU A 25 -4.78 -10.68 -14.20
CA LEU A 25 -5.00 -12.08 -14.55
C LEU A 25 -6.20 -12.67 -13.80
N GLY A 26 -6.42 -12.25 -12.55
CA GLY A 26 -7.48 -12.78 -11.70
C GLY A 26 -8.78 -11.99 -11.73
N ASN A 27 -8.84 -10.92 -12.52
CA ASN A 27 -9.99 -10.03 -12.59
C ASN A 27 -10.35 -9.44 -11.21
N VAL A 28 -9.35 -8.96 -10.50
CA VAL A 28 -9.51 -8.34 -9.18
C VAL A 28 -9.30 -6.83 -9.31
N GLU A 29 -10.17 -6.04 -8.72
CA GLU A 29 -10.02 -4.59 -8.68
C GLU A 29 -9.05 -4.20 -7.56
N VAL A 30 -7.95 -3.55 -7.94
CA VAL A 30 -6.91 -3.07 -7.01
C VAL A 30 -6.69 -1.59 -7.24
N LYS A 31 -6.75 -0.82 -6.16
CA LYS A 31 -6.45 0.62 -6.20
C LYS A 31 -5.03 0.86 -5.68
N VAL A 32 -4.23 1.58 -6.44
CA VAL A 32 -2.86 1.92 -6.05
C VAL A 32 -2.74 3.42 -5.85
N LEU A 33 -2.22 3.81 -4.69
CA LEU A 33 -1.96 5.20 -4.33
C LEU A 33 -0.46 5.37 -4.11
N GLY A 34 0.08 6.48 -4.55
CA GLY A 34 1.48 6.78 -4.30
C GLY A 34 2.07 7.75 -5.30
N ASP A 35 3.36 7.96 -5.18
CA ASP A 35 4.12 8.91 -5.99
C ASP A 35 5.59 8.47 -6.01
N LYS A 36 6.44 9.24 -6.67
CA LYS A 36 7.89 9.00 -6.65
C LYS A 36 8.41 9.05 -5.21
N PRO A 37 9.47 8.29 -4.88
CA PRO A 37 9.94 8.22 -3.50
C PRO A 37 10.20 9.58 -2.86
N LYS A 38 10.82 10.50 -3.59
CA LYS A 38 11.10 11.85 -3.07
C LYS A 38 9.85 12.67 -2.78
N ASN A 39 8.72 12.35 -3.42
CA ASN A 39 7.47 13.08 -3.23
C ASN A 39 6.63 12.51 -2.08
N LEU A 40 6.89 11.27 -1.68
CA LEU A 40 6.13 10.64 -0.58
C LEU A 40 6.36 11.31 0.76
N VAL A 41 7.43 12.07 0.94
CA VAL A 41 7.64 12.86 2.15
C VAL A 41 6.59 13.96 2.32
N ASP A 42 5.90 14.32 1.24
CA ASP A 42 4.82 15.32 1.23
C ASP A 42 3.43 14.68 1.25
N TRP A 43 3.34 13.39 1.51
CA TRP A 43 2.09 12.65 1.54
C TRP A 43 1.69 12.24 2.95
N LEU A 44 0.38 12.13 3.19
CA LEU A 44 -0.14 11.47 4.38
C LEU A 44 -0.14 9.97 4.14
N TRP A 45 0.58 9.22 4.96
CA TRP A 45 0.68 7.76 4.88
C TRP A 45 -0.49 7.16 5.66
N ASP A 46 -1.50 6.72 4.93
CA ASP A 46 -2.75 6.24 5.48
C ASP A 46 -3.44 5.34 4.46
N PHE A 47 -4.54 4.69 4.86
CA PHE A 47 -5.42 3.98 3.94
C PHE A 47 -5.93 4.94 2.84
N ASP A 48 -6.32 6.15 3.23
CA ASP A 48 -6.69 7.22 2.33
C ASP A 48 -5.51 8.16 2.08
N ALA A 49 -4.39 7.58 1.62
CA ALA A 49 -3.18 8.34 1.35
C ALA A 49 -3.44 9.49 0.37
N LYS A 50 -2.89 10.65 0.68
CA LYS A 50 -3.08 11.84 -0.15
C LYS A 50 -1.88 12.77 -0.04
N LYS A 51 -1.68 13.59 -1.07
CA LYS A 51 -0.65 14.62 -1.06
C LYS A 51 -1.08 15.75 -0.13
N LEU A 52 -0.13 16.28 0.66
CA LEU A 52 -0.39 17.32 1.64
C LEU A 52 0.10 18.68 1.13
N SER A 53 -0.70 19.73 1.34
CA SER A 53 -0.25 21.11 1.19
C SER A 53 0.53 21.54 2.43
N ASN A 54 1.19 22.72 2.38
CA ASN A 54 1.89 23.26 3.55
C ASN A 54 0.94 23.48 4.73
N GLN A 55 -0.28 23.92 4.45
CA GLN A 55 -1.30 24.12 5.47
C GLN A 55 -1.74 22.79 6.08
N ASP A 56 -1.90 21.76 5.26
CA ASP A 56 -2.23 20.41 5.73
C ASP A 56 -1.14 19.86 6.65
N LYS A 57 0.13 20.08 6.31
CA LYS A 57 1.26 19.66 7.15
C LYS A 57 1.24 20.34 8.51
N ASP A 58 0.91 21.64 8.56
CA ASP A 58 0.80 22.36 9.82
C ASP A 58 -0.34 21.81 10.68
N ASN A 59 -1.46 21.45 10.07
CA ASN A 59 -2.61 20.90 10.77
C ASN A 59 -2.36 19.44 11.25
N LEU A 60 -1.44 18.74 10.61
CA LEU A 60 -1.18 17.31 10.86
C LEU A 60 0.18 17.05 11.52
N LYS A 61 0.78 18.06 12.16
CA LYS A 61 2.08 17.90 12.82
C LYS A 61 2.11 16.76 13.84
N HIS A 62 0.99 16.46 14.48
CA HIS A 62 0.90 15.36 15.44
C HIS A 62 1.08 13.98 14.81
N PHE A 63 1.03 13.87 13.49
CA PHE A 63 1.31 12.63 12.75
C PHE A 63 2.74 12.55 12.23
N GLU A 64 3.56 13.58 12.48
CA GLU A 64 4.95 13.61 12.04
C GLU A 64 5.78 12.56 12.76
N ARG A 65 6.48 11.72 11.98
CA ARG A 65 7.26 10.61 12.52
C ARG A 65 8.55 10.42 11.73
N GLN A 66 9.53 9.79 12.36
CA GLN A 66 10.82 9.49 11.73
C GLN A 66 10.63 8.51 10.56
N GLY A 67 11.20 8.84 9.41
CA GLY A 67 11.20 7.95 8.25
C GLY A 67 12.11 6.74 8.44
N LYS A 68 11.83 5.67 7.69
CA LYS A 68 12.59 4.42 7.73
C LYS A 68 12.81 3.89 6.31
N ARG A 69 13.82 3.04 6.16
CA ARG A 69 14.10 2.28 4.92
C ARG A 69 14.12 3.15 3.65
N GLY A 70 15.07 4.08 3.61
CA GLY A 70 15.28 4.93 2.44
C GLY A 70 14.53 6.25 2.46
N PHE A 71 13.72 6.48 3.47
CA PHE A 71 13.05 7.76 3.69
C PHE A 71 13.69 8.45 4.88
N GLU A 72 14.52 9.46 4.60
CA GLU A 72 15.15 10.25 5.65
C GLU A 72 14.24 11.41 6.05
N GLY A 73 14.40 11.87 7.30
CA GLY A 73 13.62 12.97 7.83
C GLY A 73 12.24 12.54 8.32
N SER A 74 11.32 13.49 8.36
CA SER A 74 9.99 13.29 8.94
C SER A 74 8.96 12.92 7.89
N LEU A 75 8.11 11.96 8.23
CA LEU A 75 6.98 11.53 7.41
C LEU A 75 5.69 11.70 8.22
N TYR A 76 4.56 11.84 7.52
CA TYR A 76 3.24 11.99 8.16
C TYR A 76 2.51 10.66 8.07
N LYS A 77 2.37 9.97 9.20
CA LYS A 77 1.72 8.66 9.30
C LYS A 77 0.62 8.71 10.35
N THR A 78 -0.59 8.28 9.98
CA THR A 78 -1.71 8.24 10.93
C THR A 78 -1.54 7.09 11.93
N ASP A 79 -2.23 7.19 13.07
CA ASP A 79 -2.26 6.10 14.04
C ASP A 79 -2.89 4.84 13.44
N ASN A 80 -3.93 5.00 12.63
CA ASN A 80 -4.56 3.88 11.93
C ASN A 80 -3.59 3.16 11.00
N PHE A 81 -2.76 3.93 10.27
CA PHE A 81 -1.72 3.35 9.41
C PHE A 81 -0.74 2.52 10.23
N LEU A 82 -0.25 3.05 11.33
CA LEU A 82 0.71 2.36 12.18
C LEU A 82 0.11 1.17 12.92
N ASN A 83 -1.20 1.19 13.21
CA ASN A 83 -1.89 0.04 13.79
C ASN A 83 -1.95 -1.13 12.80
N THR A 84 -2.15 -0.86 11.52
CA THR A 84 -2.20 -1.89 10.47
C THR A 84 -0.82 -2.23 9.91
N HIS A 85 0.10 -1.26 9.94
CA HIS A 85 1.48 -1.40 9.46
C HIS A 85 2.47 -0.92 10.52
N PRO A 86 2.73 -1.74 11.56
CA PRO A 86 3.58 -1.30 12.68
C PRO A 86 5.00 -0.90 12.28
N PHE A 87 5.54 -1.47 11.20
CA PHE A 87 6.86 -1.08 10.70
C PHE A 87 6.85 0.26 9.96
N GLY A 88 5.66 0.73 9.55
CA GLY A 88 5.52 2.03 8.88
C GLY A 88 6.23 2.12 7.54
N THR A 89 6.33 1.02 6.79
CA THR A 89 7.07 0.95 5.53
C THR A 89 6.13 0.70 4.34
N VAL A 90 6.63 0.88 3.12
CA VAL A 90 5.91 0.61 1.87
C VAL A 90 6.63 -0.49 1.10
N PRO A 91 5.94 -1.27 0.27
CA PRO A 91 4.51 -1.18 -0.04
C PRO A 91 3.63 -1.58 1.14
N ALA A 92 2.52 -0.86 1.31
CA ALA A 92 1.55 -1.11 2.35
C ALA A 92 0.22 -1.50 1.71
N GLY A 93 -0.20 -2.75 1.93
CA GLY A 93 -1.47 -3.26 1.41
C GLY A 93 -2.57 -3.17 2.45
N PHE A 94 -3.80 -3.08 1.98
CA PHE A 94 -5.00 -3.04 2.81
C PHE A 94 -6.11 -3.85 2.17
N ASN A 95 -7.00 -4.38 3.00
CA ASN A 95 -8.26 -4.91 2.52
C ASN A 95 -9.18 -3.76 2.07
N ASN A 96 -10.40 -4.06 1.67
CA ASN A 96 -11.30 -3.09 1.07
C ASN A 96 -11.70 -1.92 1.96
N ASP A 97 -11.70 -2.08 3.29
CA ASP A 97 -12.08 -1.03 4.24
C ASP A 97 -10.92 -0.50 5.09
N GLY A 98 -9.72 -1.01 4.87
CA GLY A 98 -8.53 -0.55 5.60
C GLY A 98 -8.39 -1.11 7.01
N SER A 99 -9.22 -2.06 7.43
CA SER A 99 -9.18 -2.63 8.77
C SER A 99 -8.04 -3.64 8.95
N ILE A 100 -7.57 -4.24 7.87
CA ILE A 100 -6.50 -5.24 7.88
C ILE A 100 -5.34 -4.75 7.01
N GLY A 101 -4.14 -4.69 7.60
CA GLY A 101 -2.92 -4.38 6.88
C GLY A 101 -2.30 -5.64 6.29
N ILE A 102 -1.74 -5.53 5.09
CA ILE A 102 -1.05 -6.59 4.40
C ILE A 102 0.35 -6.08 4.06
N PHE A 103 1.38 -6.66 4.64
CA PHE A 103 2.75 -6.21 4.39
C PHE A 103 3.50 -7.25 3.58
N GLU A 104 4.61 -6.78 2.99
CA GLU A 104 5.44 -7.49 2.03
C GLU A 104 4.75 -7.69 0.69
N SER A 105 5.52 -7.44 -0.37
CA SER A 105 4.98 -7.49 -1.73
C SER A 105 4.41 -8.85 -2.12
N ASN A 106 5.02 -9.95 -1.63
CA ASN A 106 4.51 -11.30 -1.92
C ASN A 106 3.18 -11.57 -1.22
N SER A 107 3.03 -11.11 0.03
CA SER A 107 1.78 -11.26 0.77
C SER A 107 0.65 -10.44 0.13
N ILE A 108 0.96 -9.25 -0.38
CA ILE A 108 0.00 -8.42 -1.09
C ILE A 108 -0.45 -9.14 -2.37
N MET A 109 0.49 -9.71 -3.12
CA MET A 109 0.19 -10.48 -4.33
C MET A 109 -0.72 -11.67 -4.02
N ARG A 110 -0.45 -12.40 -2.93
CA ARG A 110 -1.29 -13.52 -2.51
C ARG A 110 -2.69 -13.09 -2.12
N ALA A 111 -2.82 -11.96 -1.43
CA ALA A 111 -4.12 -11.41 -1.07
C ALA A 111 -4.93 -11.05 -2.32
N VAL A 112 -4.28 -10.48 -3.33
CA VAL A 112 -4.90 -10.20 -4.62
C VAL A 112 -5.38 -11.50 -5.26
N ALA A 113 -4.52 -12.53 -5.30
CA ALA A 113 -4.85 -13.82 -5.89
C ALA A 113 -6.04 -14.49 -5.20
N ARG A 114 -6.13 -14.40 -3.87
CA ARG A 114 -7.25 -14.96 -3.10
C ARG A 114 -8.58 -14.31 -3.43
N ASN A 115 -8.58 -13.06 -3.87
CA ASN A 115 -9.79 -12.35 -4.29
C ASN A 115 -10.13 -12.60 -5.76
N SER A 116 -9.33 -13.43 -6.44
CA SER A 116 -9.53 -13.73 -7.85
C SER A 116 -10.81 -14.53 -8.10
N THR A 117 -11.46 -14.26 -9.23
CA THR A 117 -12.56 -15.07 -9.73
C THR A 117 -12.07 -16.32 -10.49
N ILE A 118 -10.75 -16.43 -10.68
CA ILE A 118 -10.10 -17.57 -11.36
C ILE A 118 -9.53 -18.51 -10.30
N ALA A 119 -10.16 -19.66 -10.10
CA ALA A 119 -9.86 -20.56 -9.01
C ALA A 119 -8.40 -21.08 -8.99
N THR A 120 -7.76 -21.21 -10.13
CA THR A 120 -6.40 -21.74 -10.25
C THR A 120 -5.30 -20.70 -10.02
N LEU A 121 -5.62 -19.40 -10.03
CA LEU A 121 -4.61 -18.35 -9.95
C LEU A 121 -3.85 -18.38 -8.63
N TYR A 122 -4.56 -18.55 -7.50
CA TYR A 122 -3.93 -18.60 -6.20
C TYR A 122 -2.99 -19.80 -6.07
N GLY A 123 -3.39 -20.96 -6.60
CA GLY A 123 -2.54 -22.15 -6.62
C GLY A 123 -1.26 -21.94 -7.43
N LEU A 124 -1.34 -21.25 -8.56
CA LEU A 124 -0.17 -20.91 -9.37
C LEU A 124 0.76 -19.97 -8.62
N SER A 125 0.23 -19.00 -7.90
CA SER A 125 1.03 -18.09 -7.08
C SER A 125 1.81 -18.84 -6.00
N LEU A 126 1.23 -19.86 -5.39
CA LEU A 126 1.91 -20.67 -4.38
C LEU A 126 3.04 -21.52 -4.96
N ILE A 127 2.86 -22.03 -6.17
CA ILE A 127 3.87 -22.84 -6.85
C ILE A 127 5.13 -22.01 -7.16
N HIS A 128 4.98 -20.74 -7.48
CA HIS A 128 6.08 -19.88 -7.88
C HIS A 128 6.74 -19.14 -6.71
N ILE A 129 6.36 -19.45 -5.52
CA ILE A 129 6.97 -18.93 -4.31
C ILE A 129 8.01 -19.92 -3.79
#